data_9640f1458777d7b46ed9f24b054ddad2
#
_entry.id   9640f1458777d7b46ed9f24b054ddad2
#
_cell.length_a   1.000
_cell.length_b   1.000
_cell.length_c   1.000
_cell.angle_alpha   90.00
_cell.angle_beta   90.00
_cell.angle_gamma   90.00
#
_symmetry.space_group_name_H-M   'P 1'
#
loop_
_entity.id
_entity.type
_entity.pdbx_description
1 polymer ?
#
loop_
_entity_poly.entity_id
_entity_poly.type
_entity_poly.pdbx_seq_one_letter_code
_entity_poly.pdbx_strand_id
1 'polypeptide(L)'
;VNQIAPEFTIHLGDMVNPVPELKSYGPAADRFHRLAAELTAPIHLVPGNHDIGDKPVKWMPAGMVNSEFIALYHEHFGKDYYAIVSKGCHFVVVNAPLMNSGDPGEAEQAAWLEDYLGRHQGERVFIFSHYPPYISDPAEPGSYDNIEEPARSWFLDLIRHHKPEALFSAHVHNFWYDRIGETEYYIPPSTCFVRHDYSEMYRIGAGDQEGRNDSAKLGFL
;
A
#
# COMPACT_ATOMS: atom_id res chain seq x y z
N VAL A 1 -17.73 -2.92 -7.35
CA VAL A 1 -17.74 -1.80 -6.38
C VAL A 1 -19.08 -1.07 -6.41
N ASN A 2 -19.53 -0.52 -7.54
CA ASN A 2 -20.78 0.28 -7.62
C ASN A 2 -22.03 -0.47 -7.11
N GLN A 3 -22.09 -1.79 -7.26
CA GLN A 3 -23.22 -2.61 -6.77
C GLN A 3 -23.31 -2.68 -5.25
N ILE A 4 -22.18 -2.52 -4.55
CA ILE A 4 -22.13 -2.51 -3.09
C ILE A 4 -22.46 -1.11 -2.55
N ALA A 5 -22.34 -0.09 -3.40
CA ALA A 5 -22.58 1.34 -3.07
C ALA A 5 -21.83 1.80 -1.81
N PRO A 6 -20.49 1.64 -1.75
CA PRO A 6 -19.73 2.07 -0.58
C PRO A 6 -19.75 3.59 -0.44
N GLU A 7 -19.45 4.09 0.75
CA GLU A 7 -19.31 5.54 1.00
C GLU A 7 -18.10 6.11 0.25
N PHE A 8 -17.02 5.36 0.21
CA PHE A 8 -15.81 5.62 -0.58
C PHE A 8 -15.04 4.31 -0.81
N THR A 9 -14.03 4.36 -1.65
CA THR A 9 -13.12 3.25 -1.94
C THR A 9 -11.69 3.68 -1.65
N ILE A 10 -10.86 2.79 -1.10
CA ILE A 10 -9.42 3.01 -0.98
C ILE A 10 -8.70 2.03 -1.91
N HIS A 11 -7.91 2.56 -2.83
CA HIS A 11 -7.05 1.81 -3.73
C HIS A 11 -5.64 1.72 -3.12
N LEU A 12 -5.14 0.51 -2.93
CA LEU A 12 -3.91 0.25 -2.16
C LEU A 12 -2.61 0.35 -2.98
N GLY A 13 -2.62 1.13 -4.05
CA GLY A 13 -1.43 1.42 -4.86
C GLY A 13 -1.34 0.61 -6.13
N ASP A 14 -0.30 0.93 -6.94
CA ASP A 14 -0.11 0.41 -8.29
C ASP A 14 -1.30 0.69 -9.19
N MET A 15 -1.75 1.97 -9.22
CA MET A 15 -2.79 2.46 -10.12
C MET A 15 -2.39 2.29 -11.58
N VAL A 16 -1.09 2.34 -11.84
CA VAL A 16 -0.50 2.21 -13.17
C VAL A 16 0.57 1.13 -13.19
N ASN A 17 0.76 0.49 -14.38
CA ASN A 17 1.85 -0.48 -14.54
C ASN A 17 3.18 0.17 -14.98
N PRO A 18 3.21 1.23 -15.82
CA PRO A 18 4.44 1.95 -16.13
C PRO A 18 4.97 2.68 -14.88
N VAL A 19 6.29 2.66 -14.70
CA VAL A 19 6.99 3.35 -13.62
C VAL A 19 7.25 4.83 -13.99
N PRO A 20 7.52 5.73 -13.01
CA PRO A 20 7.62 7.17 -13.24
C PRO A 20 8.62 7.61 -14.33
N GLU A 21 9.71 6.84 -14.56
CA GLU A 21 10.71 7.14 -15.58
C GLU A 21 10.23 6.97 -17.02
N LEU A 22 9.12 6.26 -17.22
CA LEU A 22 8.65 5.92 -18.55
C LEU A 22 7.71 6.98 -19.11
N LYS A 23 7.90 7.33 -20.38
CA LYS A 23 7.02 8.27 -21.08
C LYS A 23 5.54 7.83 -21.14
N SER A 24 5.27 6.56 -20.89
CA SER A 24 3.93 6.00 -20.84
C SER A 24 3.22 6.21 -19.49
N TYR A 25 3.91 6.74 -18.47
CA TYR A 25 3.35 6.94 -17.13
C TYR A 25 2.15 7.89 -17.14
N GLY A 26 2.31 9.12 -17.63
CA GLY A 26 1.21 10.10 -17.71
C GLY A 26 -0.01 9.58 -18.49
N PRO A 27 0.16 9.05 -19.72
CA PRO A 27 -0.95 8.41 -20.43
C PRO A 27 -1.63 7.27 -19.67
N ALA A 28 -0.89 6.50 -18.85
CA ALA A 28 -1.47 5.46 -18.00
C ALA A 28 -2.26 6.05 -16.82
N ALA A 29 -1.76 7.12 -16.19
CA ALA A 29 -2.48 7.86 -15.16
C ALA A 29 -3.81 8.43 -15.69
N ASP A 30 -3.80 9.05 -16.87
CA ASP A 30 -5.02 9.52 -17.54
C ASP A 30 -6.02 8.38 -17.79
N ARG A 31 -5.52 7.21 -18.16
CA ARG A 31 -6.39 6.04 -18.35
C ARG A 31 -6.99 5.56 -17.04
N PHE A 32 -6.18 5.51 -15.97
CA PHE A 32 -6.66 5.17 -14.63
C PHE A 32 -7.79 6.10 -14.21
N HIS A 33 -7.62 7.42 -14.36
CA HIS A 33 -8.64 8.39 -13.97
C HIS A 33 -9.93 8.24 -14.78
N ARG A 34 -9.84 7.94 -16.08
CA ARG A 34 -11.05 7.65 -16.89
C ARG A 34 -11.81 6.43 -16.38
N LEU A 35 -11.10 5.37 -15.97
CA LEU A 35 -11.74 4.17 -15.42
C LEU A 35 -12.28 4.43 -14.00
N ALA A 36 -11.52 5.14 -13.16
CA ALA A 36 -11.94 5.50 -11.80
C ALA A 36 -13.18 6.41 -11.79
N ALA A 37 -13.35 7.24 -12.83
CA ALA A 37 -14.54 8.10 -12.99
C ALA A 37 -15.85 7.31 -13.22
N GLU A 38 -15.78 6.01 -13.48
CA GLU A 38 -16.95 5.12 -13.52
C GLU A 38 -17.44 4.71 -12.13
N LEU A 39 -16.65 4.95 -11.08
CA LEU A 39 -17.07 4.73 -9.69
C LEU A 39 -18.08 5.80 -9.28
N THR A 40 -19.14 5.38 -8.61
CA THR A 40 -20.15 6.28 -8.06
C THR A 40 -19.74 6.88 -6.72
N ALA A 41 -18.83 6.21 -6.00
CA ALA A 41 -18.27 6.67 -4.74
C ALA A 41 -16.87 7.28 -4.93
N PRO A 42 -16.47 8.25 -4.09
CA PRO A 42 -15.09 8.77 -4.11
C PRO A 42 -14.06 7.66 -3.98
N ILE A 43 -12.91 7.84 -4.63
CA ILE A 43 -11.76 6.94 -4.50
C ILE A 43 -10.60 7.68 -3.82
N HIS A 44 -9.98 7.06 -2.84
CA HIS A 44 -8.77 7.51 -2.18
C HIS A 44 -7.61 6.60 -2.56
N LEU A 45 -6.43 7.18 -2.75
CA LEU A 45 -5.30 6.50 -3.37
C LEU A 45 -4.13 6.38 -2.39
N VAL A 46 -3.57 5.18 -2.30
CA VAL A 46 -2.32 4.90 -1.60
C VAL A 46 -1.22 4.81 -2.66
N PRO A 47 -0.06 5.44 -2.50
CA PRO A 47 1.00 5.32 -3.49
C PRO A 47 1.64 3.93 -3.46
N GLY A 48 1.69 3.27 -4.62
CA GLY A 48 2.45 2.04 -4.85
C GLY A 48 3.80 2.33 -5.52
N ASN A 49 4.65 1.32 -5.61
CA ASN A 49 5.98 1.50 -6.20
C ASN A 49 5.96 1.81 -7.70
N HIS A 50 4.96 1.35 -8.43
CA HIS A 50 4.76 1.76 -9.81
C HIS A 50 4.28 3.21 -9.95
N ASP A 51 3.68 3.77 -8.90
CA ASP A 51 3.09 5.11 -8.95
C ASP A 51 4.10 6.21 -8.58
N ILE A 52 4.99 5.94 -7.60
CA ILE A 52 5.84 6.97 -6.96
C ILE A 52 7.34 6.63 -6.95
N GLY A 53 7.71 5.46 -7.47
CA GLY A 53 9.05 4.90 -7.36
C GLY A 53 9.17 3.87 -6.24
N ASP A 54 10.23 3.12 -6.29
CA ASP A 54 10.46 1.98 -5.41
C ASP A 54 11.17 2.38 -4.11
N LYS A 55 11.09 1.54 -3.10
CA LYS A 55 11.93 1.64 -1.91
C LYS A 55 13.38 1.25 -2.23
N PRO A 56 14.39 1.59 -1.37
CA PRO A 56 15.77 1.18 -1.61
C PRO A 56 15.94 -0.34 -1.47
N VAL A 57 16.10 -1.05 -2.59
CA VAL A 57 16.42 -2.48 -2.67
C VAL A 57 17.43 -2.74 -3.78
N LYS A 58 18.06 -3.91 -3.79
CA LYS A 58 19.09 -4.26 -4.80
C LYS A 58 18.52 -4.39 -6.20
N TRP A 59 17.30 -4.86 -6.32
CA TRP A 59 16.58 -5.02 -7.57
C TRP A 59 15.16 -4.53 -7.41
N MET A 60 14.71 -3.73 -8.35
CA MET A 60 13.39 -3.10 -8.34
C MET A 60 12.98 -2.74 -9.78
N PRO A 61 11.68 -2.80 -10.11
CA PRO A 61 11.21 -2.43 -11.45
C PRO A 61 11.28 -0.91 -11.70
N ALA A 62 11.13 -0.09 -10.67
CA ALA A 62 11.22 1.38 -10.74
C ALA A 62 12.53 1.88 -10.16
N GLY A 63 12.94 3.10 -10.52
CA GLY A 63 13.93 3.83 -9.76
C GLY A 63 13.45 4.11 -8.34
N MET A 64 14.39 4.33 -7.43
CA MET A 64 14.07 4.66 -6.04
C MET A 64 13.25 5.95 -5.97
N VAL A 65 12.27 5.97 -5.09
CA VAL A 65 11.47 7.15 -4.76
C VAL A 65 12.38 8.36 -4.47
N ASN A 66 12.02 9.49 -5.01
CA ASN A 66 12.75 10.75 -4.88
C ASN A 66 11.79 11.93 -5.04
N SER A 67 12.26 13.12 -4.74
CA SER A 67 11.45 14.34 -4.78
C SER A 67 10.82 14.63 -6.17
N GLU A 68 11.49 14.22 -7.27
CA GLU A 68 10.94 14.38 -8.63
C GLU A 68 9.74 13.43 -8.87
N PHE A 69 9.86 12.18 -8.47
CA PHE A 69 8.78 11.21 -8.58
C PHE A 69 7.62 11.53 -7.65
N ILE A 70 7.90 12.03 -6.44
CA ILE A 70 6.87 12.52 -5.51
C ILE A 70 6.11 13.70 -6.14
N ALA A 71 6.80 14.65 -6.76
CA ALA A 71 6.16 15.77 -7.45
C ALA A 71 5.29 15.31 -8.63
N LEU A 72 5.77 14.34 -9.40
CA LEU A 72 5.02 13.73 -10.51
C LEU A 72 3.78 12.98 -9.99
N TYR A 73 3.91 12.23 -8.89
CA TYR A 73 2.77 11.60 -8.23
C TYR A 73 1.75 12.64 -7.78
N HIS A 74 2.19 13.75 -7.16
CA HIS A 74 1.30 14.82 -6.73
C HIS A 74 0.55 15.47 -7.90
N GLU A 75 1.19 15.61 -9.05
CA GLU A 75 0.55 16.15 -10.26
C GLU A 75 -0.59 15.25 -10.75
N HIS A 76 -0.38 13.94 -10.73
CA HIS A 76 -1.34 12.98 -11.27
C HIS A 76 -2.36 12.47 -10.26
N PHE A 77 -1.96 12.23 -9.02
CA PHE A 77 -2.75 11.49 -8.02
C PHE A 77 -3.03 12.26 -6.73
N GLY A 78 -2.40 13.40 -6.54
CA GLY A 78 -2.57 14.22 -5.33
C GLY A 78 -1.60 13.86 -4.21
N LYS A 79 -2.02 14.03 -2.96
CA LYS A 79 -1.14 13.80 -1.79
C LYS A 79 -0.74 12.34 -1.67
N ASP A 80 0.51 12.09 -1.30
CA ASP A 80 1.09 10.76 -1.12
C ASP A 80 0.91 10.20 0.30
N TYR A 81 0.72 11.06 1.31
CA TYR A 81 0.27 10.65 2.64
C TYR A 81 -0.74 11.65 3.21
N TYR A 82 -1.77 11.17 3.87
CA TYR A 82 -2.86 11.99 4.40
C TYR A 82 -3.81 11.17 5.27
N ALA A 83 -4.77 11.84 5.90
CA ALA A 83 -5.86 11.18 6.61
C ALA A 83 -7.22 11.69 6.14
N ILE A 84 -8.21 10.79 6.19
CA ILE A 84 -9.61 11.06 5.94
C ILE A 84 -10.37 10.73 7.20
N VAL A 85 -11.38 11.53 7.52
CA VAL A 85 -12.27 11.24 8.65
C VAL A 85 -13.69 11.05 8.12
N SER A 86 -14.27 9.90 8.41
CA SER A 86 -15.67 9.62 8.10
C SER A 86 -16.33 8.88 9.26
N LYS A 87 -17.50 9.35 9.69
CA LYS A 87 -18.32 8.73 10.75
C LYS A 87 -17.56 8.40 12.05
N GLY A 88 -16.59 9.27 12.42
CA GLY A 88 -15.76 9.06 13.61
C GLY A 88 -14.67 7.99 13.46
N CYS A 89 -14.39 7.56 12.24
CA CYS A 89 -13.26 6.70 11.90
C CYS A 89 -12.23 7.50 11.12
N HIS A 90 -10.95 7.23 11.41
CA HIS A 90 -9.78 7.83 10.76
C HIS A 90 -9.17 6.82 9.80
N PHE A 91 -9.01 7.20 8.54
CA PHE A 91 -8.40 6.39 7.48
C PHE A 91 -7.11 7.06 7.07
N VAL A 92 -5.98 6.48 7.46
CA VAL A 92 -4.65 7.08 7.37
C VAL A 92 -3.87 6.42 6.25
N VAL A 93 -3.56 7.17 5.20
CA VAL A 93 -2.74 6.73 4.06
C VAL A 93 -1.29 7.06 4.34
N VAL A 94 -0.40 6.09 4.11
CA VAL A 94 1.05 6.19 4.31
C VAL A 94 1.78 5.85 3.01
N ASN A 95 2.76 6.66 2.64
CA ASN A 95 3.68 6.39 1.54
C ASN A 95 4.80 5.44 2.02
N ALA A 96 4.56 4.13 1.90
CA ALA A 96 5.53 3.13 2.33
C ALA A 96 6.81 3.09 1.46
N PRO A 97 6.80 3.31 0.13
CA PRO A 97 8.01 3.49 -0.68
C PRO A 97 9.01 4.52 -0.14
N LEU A 98 8.52 5.55 0.56
CA LEU A 98 9.36 6.61 1.13
C LEU A 98 10.20 6.14 2.33
N MET A 99 9.81 5.05 2.99
CA MET A 99 10.49 4.52 4.18
C MET A 99 11.88 3.98 3.82
N ASN A 100 12.91 4.39 4.58
CA ASN A 100 14.34 4.14 4.34
C ASN A 100 14.90 4.81 3.07
N SER A 101 14.19 5.72 2.43
CA SER A 101 14.65 6.37 1.19
C SER A 101 15.76 7.41 1.43
N GLY A 102 15.78 8.02 2.62
CA GLY A 102 16.62 9.17 2.93
C GLY A 102 16.15 10.47 2.28
N ASP A 103 15.00 10.49 1.59
CA ASP A 103 14.38 11.72 1.10
C ASP A 103 13.87 12.55 2.30
N PRO A 104 13.96 13.89 2.26
CA PRO A 104 13.45 14.74 3.34
C PRO A 104 12.00 14.46 3.73
N GLY A 105 11.15 14.08 2.79
CA GLY A 105 9.75 13.70 3.02
C GLY A 105 9.57 12.50 3.94
N GLU A 106 10.57 11.61 4.05
CA GLU A 106 10.52 10.47 4.97
C GLU A 106 10.38 10.94 6.43
N ALA A 107 11.25 11.86 6.86
CA ALA A 107 11.21 12.40 8.21
C ALA A 107 9.94 13.23 8.46
N GLU A 108 9.48 13.98 7.45
CA GLU A 108 8.24 14.76 7.53
C GLU A 108 7.02 13.84 7.70
N GLN A 109 6.93 12.76 6.91
CA GLN A 109 5.86 11.78 7.04
C GLN A 109 5.91 11.07 8.40
N ALA A 110 7.09 10.65 8.86
CA ALA A 110 7.24 9.99 10.13
C ALA A 110 6.74 10.87 11.30
N ALA A 111 7.20 12.12 11.36
CA ALA A 111 6.76 13.07 12.37
C ALA A 111 5.26 13.35 12.30
N TRP A 112 4.70 13.48 11.09
CA TRP A 112 3.27 13.66 10.89
C TRP A 112 2.46 12.46 11.38
N LEU A 113 2.91 11.24 11.06
CA LEU A 113 2.19 10.02 11.42
C LEU A 113 2.18 9.81 12.93
N GLU A 114 3.34 10.02 13.59
CA GLU A 114 3.45 9.94 15.06
C GLU A 114 2.54 10.96 15.76
N ASP A 115 2.57 12.21 15.33
CA ASP A 115 1.72 13.29 15.86
C ASP A 115 0.24 12.99 15.62
N TYR A 116 -0.12 12.53 14.41
CA TYR A 116 -1.50 12.21 14.06
C TYR A 116 -2.05 11.09 14.94
N LEU A 117 -1.34 9.97 15.05
CA LEU A 117 -1.76 8.83 15.88
C LEU A 117 -1.78 9.19 17.36
N GLY A 118 -0.83 10.01 17.83
CA GLY A 118 -0.80 10.51 19.22
C GLY A 118 -2.02 11.35 19.58
N ARG A 119 -2.48 12.21 18.66
CA ARG A 119 -3.67 13.05 18.88
C ARG A 119 -4.99 12.28 18.83
N HIS A 120 -5.02 11.14 18.13
CA HIS A 120 -6.23 10.33 17.94
C HIS A 120 -6.17 8.99 18.66
N GLN A 121 -5.40 8.93 19.76
CA GLN A 121 -5.30 7.72 20.57
C GLN A 121 -6.64 7.35 21.21
N GLY A 122 -7.04 6.09 21.03
CA GLY A 122 -8.34 5.59 21.51
C GLY A 122 -9.52 5.84 20.56
N GLU A 123 -9.30 6.52 19.45
CA GLU A 123 -10.25 6.63 18.35
C GLU A 123 -10.11 5.45 17.37
N ARG A 124 -11.10 5.28 16.51
CA ARG A 124 -11.06 4.22 15.48
C ARG A 124 -10.15 4.65 14.33
N VAL A 125 -8.95 4.10 14.27
CA VAL A 125 -7.95 4.40 13.24
C VAL A 125 -7.67 3.17 12.39
N PHE A 126 -7.65 3.35 11.08
CA PHE A 126 -7.28 2.36 10.07
C PHE A 126 -6.11 2.90 9.26
N ILE A 127 -5.05 2.12 9.07
CA ILE A 127 -3.84 2.52 8.33
C ILE A 127 -3.80 1.77 7.00
N PHE A 128 -3.37 2.46 5.95
CA PHE A 128 -3.26 1.94 4.59
C PHE A 128 -1.87 2.25 4.02
N SER A 129 -1.15 1.21 3.61
CA SER A 129 0.17 1.29 3.00
C SER A 129 0.25 0.34 1.81
N HIS A 130 1.11 0.62 0.82
CA HIS A 130 1.31 -0.31 -0.28
C HIS A 130 2.20 -1.48 0.13
N TYR A 131 3.43 -1.21 0.57
CA TYR A 131 4.30 -2.25 1.09
C TYR A 131 3.83 -2.76 2.45
N PRO A 132 3.76 -4.08 2.64
CA PRO A 132 3.55 -4.69 3.95
C PRO A 132 4.80 -4.54 4.84
N PRO A 133 4.65 -4.35 6.16
CA PRO A 133 5.81 -4.40 7.05
C PRO A 133 6.49 -5.78 7.03
N TYR A 134 5.73 -6.83 6.93
CA TYR A 134 6.17 -8.22 6.71
C TYR A 134 5.05 -9.02 6.06
N ILE A 135 5.35 -10.21 5.57
CA ILE A 135 4.35 -11.11 4.97
C ILE A 135 3.94 -12.18 5.96
N SER A 136 4.87 -12.99 6.44
CA SER A 136 4.56 -14.15 7.28
C SER A 136 5.17 -14.09 8.67
N ASP A 137 6.25 -13.35 8.88
CA ASP A 137 6.98 -13.27 10.15
C ASP A 137 7.56 -11.85 10.31
N PRO A 138 7.25 -11.15 11.43
CA PRO A 138 7.85 -9.84 11.70
C PRO A 138 9.39 -9.81 11.69
N ALA A 139 10.02 -10.96 11.92
CA ALA A 139 11.49 -11.12 11.91
C ALA A 139 12.03 -11.62 10.55
N GLU A 140 11.19 -11.75 9.52
CA GLU A 140 11.64 -12.18 8.20
C GLU A 140 12.70 -11.22 7.62
N PRO A 141 13.64 -11.70 6.78
CA PRO A 141 14.62 -10.83 6.16
C PRO A 141 13.95 -9.77 5.27
N GLY A 142 14.61 -8.62 5.14
CA GLY A 142 14.22 -7.60 4.16
C GLY A 142 14.26 -8.18 2.74
N SER A 143 13.24 -7.87 1.95
CA SER A 143 13.08 -8.35 0.58
C SER A 143 12.42 -7.27 -0.29
N TYR A 144 12.25 -7.55 -1.58
CA TYR A 144 11.46 -6.67 -2.45
C TYR A 144 10.02 -6.46 -1.92
N ASP A 145 9.46 -7.44 -1.24
CA ASP A 145 8.04 -7.53 -0.94
C ASP A 145 7.62 -6.98 0.42
N ASN A 146 8.57 -6.59 1.28
CA ASN A 146 8.27 -6.07 2.61
C ASN A 146 9.04 -4.77 2.91
N ILE A 147 8.65 -4.04 3.96
CA ILE A 147 9.42 -2.90 4.45
C ILE A 147 10.69 -3.42 5.11
N GLU A 148 11.86 -2.84 4.77
CA GLU A 148 13.14 -3.21 5.35
C GLU A 148 13.43 -2.48 6.67
N GLU A 149 14.43 -3.00 7.41
CA GLU A 149 14.93 -2.30 8.59
C GLU A 149 15.72 -1.02 8.22
N PRO A 150 15.73 0.02 9.04
CA PRO A 150 15.10 0.12 10.37
C PRO A 150 13.62 0.55 10.34
N ALA A 151 13.09 0.98 9.20
CA ALA A 151 11.73 1.52 9.12
C ALA A 151 10.65 0.49 9.47
N ARG A 152 10.88 -0.81 9.22
CA ARG A 152 9.97 -1.88 9.64
C ARG A 152 9.77 -1.88 11.15
N SER A 153 10.87 -1.94 11.90
CA SER A 153 10.81 -1.94 13.37
C SER A 153 10.11 -0.70 13.90
N TRP A 154 10.46 0.48 13.39
CA TRP A 154 9.79 1.73 13.75
C TRP A 154 8.28 1.68 13.49
N PHE A 155 7.87 1.23 12.31
CA PHE A 155 6.46 1.20 11.92
C PHE A 155 5.66 0.18 12.75
N LEU A 156 6.24 -1.00 13.01
CA LEU A 156 5.62 -2.02 13.87
C LEU A 156 5.50 -1.54 15.33
N ASP A 157 6.49 -0.83 15.84
CA ASP A 157 6.45 -0.28 17.20
C ASP A 157 5.42 0.83 17.33
N LEU A 158 5.29 1.68 16.29
CA LEU A 158 4.24 2.69 16.20
C LEU A 158 2.84 2.05 16.23
N ILE A 159 2.62 1.00 15.44
CA ILE A 159 1.36 0.25 15.41
C ILE A 159 1.07 -0.39 16.78
N ARG A 160 2.04 -1.04 17.41
CA ARG A 160 1.87 -1.65 18.75
C ARG A 160 1.56 -0.63 19.81
N HIS A 161 2.16 0.56 19.72
CA HIS A 161 1.97 1.64 20.71
C HIS A 161 0.59 2.29 20.58
N HIS A 162 0.20 2.67 19.36
CA HIS A 162 -1.04 3.42 19.13
C HIS A 162 -2.26 2.53 18.89
N LYS A 163 -2.05 1.26 18.57
CA LYS A 163 -3.11 0.23 18.43
C LYS A 163 -4.23 0.66 17.47
N PRO A 164 -3.91 1.05 16.22
CA PRO A 164 -4.95 1.26 15.22
C PRO A 164 -5.80 -0.02 15.10
N GLU A 165 -7.06 0.12 14.70
CA GLU A 165 -8.00 -1.01 14.58
C GLU A 165 -7.52 -2.02 13.54
N ALA A 166 -7.04 -1.52 12.38
CA ALA A 166 -6.43 -2.38 11.38
C ALA A 166 -5.35 -1.67 10.55
N LEU A 167 -4.43 -2.48 10.00
CA LEU A 167 -3.50 -2.15 8.94
C LEU A 167 -3.88 -2.92 7.68
N PHE A 168 -3.95 -2.24 6.55
CA PHE A 168 -4.12 -2.82 5.22
C PHE A 168 -2.90 -2.52 4.37
N SER A 169 -2.31 -3.58 3.79
CA SER A 169 -1.19 -3.46 2.85
C SER A 169 -1.51 -4.20 1.55
N ALA A 170 -0.65 -4.08 0.54
CA ALA A 170 -0.85 -4.67 -0.78
C ALA A 170 0.42 -5.31 -1.33
N HIS A 171 0.81 -5.01 -2.59
CA HIS A 171 2.06 -5.33 -3.27
C HIS A 171 2.26 -6.82 -3.60
N VAL A 172 1.95 -7.74 -2.68
CA VAL A 172 2.24 -9.18 -2.85
C VAL A 172 1.20 -9.95 -3.67
N HIS A 173 0.08 -9.32 -4.01
CA HIS A 173 -0.99 -9.86 -4.87
C HIS A 173 -1.63 -11.17 -4.37
N ASN A 174 -1.56 -11.43 -3.07
CA ASN A 174 -2.20 -12.57 -2.43
C ASN A 174 -2.82 -12.14 -1.11
N PHE A 175 -3.82 -12.87 -0.65
CA PHE A 175 -4.45 -12.59 0.62
C PHE A 175 -3.61 -13.12 1.79
N TRP A 176 -3.38 -12.25 2.77
CA TRP A 176 -2.82 -12.60 4.08
C TRP A 176 -3.62 -11.95 5.19
N TYR A 177 -3.61 -12.62 6.31
CA TYR A 177 -4.15 -12.13 7.56
C TYR A 177 -3.24 -12.49 8.72
N ASP A 178 -2.98 -11.52 9.58
CA ASP A 178 -2.24 -11.68 10.84
C ASP A 178 -2.69 -10.61 11.83
N ARG A 179 -2.05 -10.55 12.99
CA ARG A 179 -2.26 -9.52 14.02
C ARG A 179 -0.94 -8.94 14.50
N ILE A 180 -0.87 -7.62 14.56
CA ILE A 180 0.27 -6.89 15.12
C ILE A 180 -0.14 -6.39 16.51
N GLY A 181 0.06 -7.22 17.54
CA GLY A 181 -0.47 -6.95 18.86
C GLY A 181 -1.99 -7.00 18.90
N GLU A 182 -2.65 -5.85 19.11
CA GLU A 182 -4.12 -5.73 19.09
C GLU A 182 -4.67 -5.32 17.72
N THR A 183 -3.81 -4.91 16.78
CA THR A 183 -4.17 -4.43 15.44
C THR A 183 -4.40 -5.60 14.49
N GLU A 184 -5.55 -5.63 13.82
CA GLU A 184 -5.81 -6.56 12.73
C GLU A 184 -4.94 -6.19 11.52
N TYR A 185 -4.33 -7.18 10.87
CA TYR A 185 -3.44 -6.94 9.74
C TYR A 185 -3.87 -7.73 8.51
N TYR A 186 -4.14 -7.03 7.43
CA TYR A 186 -4.63 -7.60 6.18
C TYR A 186 -3.74 -7.21 5.01
N ILE A 187 -3.46 -8.18 4.14
CA ILE A 187 -3.03 -7.93 2.77
C ILE A 187 -4.17 -8.46 1.87
N PRO A 188 -5.02 -7.58 1.32
CA PRO A 188 -6.10 -8.00 0.42
C PRO A 188 -5.57 -8.62 -0.86
N PRO A 189 -6.36 -9.44 -1.54
CA PRO A 189 -6.00 -9.96 -2.85
C PRO A 189 -5.91 -8.82 -3.88
N SER A 190 -5.11 -9.05 -4.93
CA SER A 190 -5.06 -8.13 -6.08
C SER A 190 -6.38 -8.15 -6.87
N THR A 191 -6.67 -7.04 -7.53
CA THR A 191 -7.78 -6.95 -8.48
C THR A 191 -7.37 -7.27 -9.93
N CYS A 192 -6.07 -7.49 -10.21
CA CYS A 192 -5.58 -7.68 -11.57
C CYS A 192 -4.92 -9.05 -11.83
N PHE A 193 -4.01 -9.52 -10.98
CA PHE A 193 -3.41 -10.85 -11.11
C PHE A 193 -2.83 -11.33 -9.78
N VAL A 194 -2.66 -12.65 -9.64
CA VAL A 194 -2.01 -13.30 -8.49
C VAL A 194 -0.54 -13.55 -8.81
N ARG A 195 0.35 -13.32 -7.86
CA ARG A 195 1.77 -13.69 -7.99
C ARG A 195 1.95 -15.16 -7.64
N HIS A 196 2.47 -15.94 -8.59
CA HIS A 196 2.67 -17.39 -8.42
C HIS A 196 3.69 -17.75 -7.33
N ASP A 197 4.69 -16.88 -7.11
CA ASP A 197 5.72 -17.05 -6.08
C ASP A 197 5.12 -17.25 -4.68
N TYR A 198 4.00 -16.60 -4.39
CA TYR A 198 3.28 -16.71 -3.13
C TYR A 198 2.20 -17.79 -3.14
N SER A 199 1.76 -18.25 -4.31
CA SER A 199 0.85 -19.39 -4.41
C SER A 199 1.45 -20.64 -3.81
N GLU A 200 2.76 -20.82 -3.88
CA GLU A 200 3.49 -21.93 -3.26
C GLU A 200 3.50 -21.83 -1.72
N MET A 201 3.61 -20.62 -1.16
CA MET A 201 3.56 -20.42 0.29
C MET A 201 2.22 -20.86 0.89
N TYR A 202 1.14 -20.70 0.15
CA TYR A 202 -0.19 -21.21 0.54
C TYR A 202 -0.41 -22.67 0.18
N ARG A 203 0.58 -23.38 -0.38
CA ARG A 203 0.47 -24.76 -0.85
C ARG A 203 -0.67 -24.99 -1.83
N ILE A 204 -0.96 -24.01 -2.65
CA ILE A 204 -1.94 -24.13 -3.73
C ILE A 204 -1.19 -24.66 -4.94
N GLY A 205 -1.05 -25.99 -5.02
CA GLY A 205 -0.51 -26.70 -6.16
C GLY A 205 0.93 -26.30 -6.56
N ALA A 206 1.83 -27.26 -6.59
CA ALA A 206 3.20 -27.02 -7.01
C ALA A 206 3.26 -26.53 -8.47
N GLY A 207 4.06 -25.51 -8.72
CA GLY A 207 4.42 -25.08 -10.07
C GLY A 207 3.31 -24.38 -10.86
N ASP A 208 2.30 -23.88 -10.18
CA ASP A 208 1.10 -23.41 -10.83
C ASP A 208 1.26 -21.96 -11.33
N GLN A 209 1.89 -21.79 -12.47
CA GLN A 209 1.74 -20.55 -13.24
C GLN A 209 0.26 -20.28 -13.61
N GLU A 210 -0.57 -21.30 -13.60
CA GLU A 210 -2.03 -21.20 -13.72
C GLU A 210 -2.62 -20.39 -12.56
N GLY A 211 -2.08 -20.51 -11.35
CA GLY A 211 -2.51 -19.72 -10.19
C GLY A 211 -2.41 -18.20 -10.38
N ARG A 212 -1.49 -17.71 -11.20
CA ARG A 212 -1.36 -16.28 -11.51
C ARG A 212 -2.58 -15.70 -12.22
N ASN A 213 -3.26 -16.49 -13.01
CA ASN A 213 -4.44 -16.10 -13.76
C ASN A 213 -5.75 -16.63 -13.12
N ASP A 214 -5.67 -17.15 -11.92
CA ASP A 214 -6.84 -17.66 -11.20
C ASP A 214 -7.71 -16.49 -10.72
N SER A 215 -8.73 -16.18 -11.50
CA SER A 215 -9.67 -15.10 -11.19
C SER A 215 -10.47 -15.31 -9.91
N ALA A 216 -10.55 -16.56 -9.41
CA ALA A 216 -11.21 -16.87 -8.14
C ALA A 216 -10.44 -16.35 -6.91
N LYS A 217 -9.15 -16.06 -7.06
CA LYS A 217 -8.28 -15.48 -6.01
C LYS A 217 -8.19 -13.96 -6.09
N LEU A 218 -8.75 -13.34 -7.11
CA LEU A 218 -8.81 -11.89 -7.24
C LEU A 218 -9.98 -11.33 -6.42
N GLY A 219 -9.83 -10.12 -5.91
CA GLY A 219 -10.92 -9.52 -5.16
C GLY A 219 -10.57 -8.22 -4.46
N PHE A 220 -11.46 -7.87 -3.54
CA PHE A 220 -11.34 -6.69 -2.67
C PHE A 220 -12.06 -7.00 -1.34
N LEU A 221 -11.75 -6.25 -0.30
CA LEU A 221 -12.40 -6.28 1.02
C LEU A 221 -13.36 -5.11 1.19
#